data_a189d18220cf3124e38317b42df11ec8
#
_entry.id   a189d18220cf3124e38317b42df11ec8
#
_cell.length_a   1.000
_cell.length_b   1.000
_cell.length_c   1.000
_cell.angle_alpha   90.00
_cell.angle_beta   90.00
_cell.angle_gamma   90.00
#
_symmetry.space_group_name_H-M   'P 1'
#
loop_
_entity.id
_entity.type
_entity.pdbx_description
1 polymer ?
#
loop_
_entity_poly.entity_id
_entity_poly.type
_entity_poly.pdbx_seq_one_letter_code
_entity_poly.pdbx_strand_id
1 'polypeptide(L)' 'MATYEYRILIGRDVGGGTGGVAWYLDGIGQPQGSELPAILNRLGAEGWRAAGLGDLGYDVRSEIILMREGQ' A
#
# COMPACT_ATOMS: atom_id res chain seq x y z
N MET A 1 1.24 -0.27 -27.31
CA MET A 1 0.47 -1.07 -26.37
C MET A 1 0.80 -0.62 -24.96
N ALA A 2 -0.21 -0.32 -24.17
CA ALA A 2 0.01 0.13 -22.80
C ALA A 2 0.44 -1.04 -21.92
N THR A 3 1.36 -0.75 -21.02
CA THR A 3 1.74 -1.68 -19.98
C THR A 3 1.42 -1.05 -18.64
N TYR A 4 1.26 -1.88 -17.63
CA TYR A 4 0.94 -1.42 -16.29
C TYR A 4 1.90 -2.02 -15.30
N GLU A 5 2.23 -1.23 -14.29
CA GLU A 5 3.00 -1.69 -13.15
C GLU A 5 2.06 -1.84 -11.96
N TYR A 6 2.35 -2.81 -11.12
CA TYR A 6 1.53 -3.07 -9.94
C TYR A 6 2.40 -3.12 -8.70
N ARG A 7 1.86 -2.61 -7.62
CA ARG A 7 2.46 -2.75 -6.30
C ARG A 7 1.37 -3.00 -5.29
N ILE A 8 1.73 -3.55 -4.16
CA ILE A 8 0.80 -3.83 -3.08
C ILE A 8 1.21 -3.02 -1.87
N LEU A 9 0.27 -2.22 -1.36
CA LEU A 9 0.46 -1.49 -0.12
C LEU A 9 -0.17 -2.33 0.98
N ILE A 10 0.63 -2.75 1.93
CA ILE A 10 0.22 -3.70 2.96
C ILE A 10 0.19 -3.01 4.31
N GLY A 11 -0.95 -3.06 4.97
CA GLY A 11 -1.12 -2.52 6.30
C GLY A 11 -0.88 -3.59 7.34
N ARG A 12 0.07 -3.34 8.21
CA ARG A 12 0.42 -4.24 9.29
C ARG A 12 0.19 -3.58 10.62
N ASP A 13 -0.28 -4.38 11.55
CA ASP A 13 -0.42 -3.94 12.92
C ASP A 13 0.97 -3.87 13.54
N VAL A 14 1.40 -2.68 13.89
CA VAL A 14 2.68 -2.49 14.55
C VAL A 14 2.53 -2.41 16.07
N GLY A 15 1.38 -2.60 16.50
CA GLY A 15 0.88 -2.49 17.72
C GLY A 15 1.35 -2.61 18.98
N GLY A 16 1.51 -3.13 19.90
CA GLY A 16 1.46 -2.91 21.32
C GLY A 16 0.06 -2.42 21.66
N GLY A 17 -0.19 -1.88 22.69
CA GLY A 17 -1.52 -1.55 23.17
C GLY A 17 -2.23 -0.40 22.47
N THR A 18 -1.58 0.28 21.57
CA THR A 18 -2.15 1.47 20.93
C THR A 18 -2.81 1.24 19.59
N GLY A 19 -2.59 0.06 19.01
CA GLY A 19 -3.32 -0.33 17.81
C GLY A 19 -2.99 0.42 16.54
N GLY A 20 -1.75 0.84 16.38
CA GLY A 20 -1.34 1.51 15.17
C GLY A 20 -1.18 0.56 13.99
N VAL A 21 -1.37 1.10 12.79
CA VAL A 21 -1.12 0.36 11.56
C VAL A 21 -0.06 1.10 10.78
N ALA A 22 0.96 0.39 10.30
CA ALA A 22 1.96 0.97 9.41
C ALA A 22 1.78 0.32 8.05
N TRP A 23 1.99 1.12 7.02
CA TRP A 23 1.79 0.68 5.65
C TRP A 23 3.15 0.49 4.98
N TYR A 24 3.32 -0.66 4.35
CA TYR A 24 4.57 -1.05 3.71
C TYR A 24 4.33 -1.24 2.22
N LEU A 25 5.18 -0.67 1.41
CA LEU A 25 5.10 -0.86 -0.03
C LEU A 25 5.73 -2.21 -0.36
N ASP A 26 4.94 -3.09 -1.00
CA ASP A 26 5.33 -4.46 -1.31
C ASP A 26 5.68 -5.28 -0.07
N GLY A 27 5.34 -4.79 1.11
CA GLY A 27 5.56 -5.52 2.35
C GLY A 27 6.99 -5.53 2.84
N ILE A 28 7.87 -4.76 2.25
CA ILE A 28 9.29 -4.76 2.60
C ILE A 28 9.80 -3.35 2.84
N GLY A 29 10.98 -3.27 3.44
CA GLY A 29 11.64 -2.00 3.65
C GLY A 29 11.05 -1.20 4.80
N GLN A 30 11.22 0.10 4.73
CA GLN A 30 10.72 1.01 5.76
C GLN A 30 9.25 1.26 5.55
N PRO A 31 8.50 1.46 6.63
CA PRO A 31 7.08 1.80 6.48
C PRO A 31 6.92 3.16 5.80
N GLN A 32 5.87 3.26 5.00
CA GLN A 32 5.53 4.51 4.32
C GLN A 32 4.86 5.50 5.27
N GLY A 33 4.35 5.01 6.38
CA GLY A 33 3.68 5.84 7.36
C GLY A 33 2.42 5.16 7.89
N SER A 34 1.68 5.89 8.71
CA SER A 34 0.43 5.39 9.28
C SER A 34 -0.79 6.15 8.77
N GLU A 35 -0.60 7.27 8.10
CA GLU A 35 -1.70 8.09 7.59
C GLU A 35 -1.98 7.72 6.15
N LEU A 36 -2.93 6.82 5.95
CA LEU A 36 -3.20 6.27 4.63
C LEU A 36 -3.54 7.33 3.57
N PRO A 37 -4.37 8.33 3.86
CA PRO A 37 -4.65 9.33 2.83
C PRO A 37 -3.40 10.08 2.37
N ALA A 38 -2.49 10.37 3.29
CA ALA A 38 -1.25 11.06 2.92
C ALA A 38 -0.35 10.16 2.06
N ILE A 39 -0.31 8.87 2.39
CA ILE A 39 0.46 7.90 1.60
C ILE A 39 -0.11 7.81 0.19
N LEU A 40 -1.42 7.68 0.08
CA LEU A 40 -2.07 7.56 -1.22
C LEU A 40 -1.90 8.84 -2.05
N ASN A 41 -1.94 10.00 -1.42
CA ASN A 41 -1.73 11.25 -2.14
C ASN A 41 -0.30 11.35 -2.67
N ARG A 42 0.66 10.93 -1.87
CA ARG A 42 2.05 10.95 -2.30
C ARG A 42 2.28 9.99 -3.46
N LEU A 43 1.76 8.77 -3.34
CA LEU A 43 1.90 7.78 -4.40
C LEU A 43 1.10 8.18 -5.65
N GLY A 44 -0.04 8.82 -5.45
CA GLY A 44 -0.82 9.35 -6.57
C GLY A 44 -0.07 10.40 -7.37
N ALA A 45 0.75 11.21 -6.69
CA ALA A 45 1.59 12.18 -7.38
C ALA A 45 2.64 11.50 -8.27
N GLU A 46 2.94 10.23 -8.00
CA GLU A 46 3.85 9.43 -8.82
C GLU A 46 3.09 8.60 -9.87
N GLY A 47 1.79 8.80 -9.98
CA GLY A 47 0.98 8.11 -10.97
C GLY A 47 0.29 6.86 -10.47
N TRP A 48 0.48 6.47 -9.22
CA TRP A 48 -0.15 5.27 -8.69
C TRP A 48 -1.60 5.55 -8.32
N ARG A 49 -2.44 4.57 -8.56
CA ARG A 49 -3.84 4.63 -8.14
C ARG A 49 -4.26 3.28 -7.59
N ALA A 50 -5.25 3.31 -6.71
CA ALA A 50 -5.76 2.08 -6.13
C ALA A 50 -6.58 1.33 -7.19
N ALA A 51 -6.19 0.10 -7.45
CA ALA A 51 -6.87 -0.76 -8.42
C ALA A 51 -7.75 -1.79 -7.74
N GLY A 52 -7.56 -2.01 -6.45
CA GLY A 52 -8.39 -2.95 -5.71
C GLY A 52 -7.97 -3.05 -4.27
N LEU A 53 -8.86 -3.62 -3.48
CA LEU A 53 -8.60 -3.93 -2.08
C LEU A 53 -8.70 -5.43 -1.92
N GLY A 54 -7.88 -5.98 -1.06
CA GLY A 54 -7.94 -7.41 -0.89
C GLY A 54 -7.33 -7.91 0.40
N ASP A 55 -7.57 -9.17 0.64
CA ASP A 55 -6.93 -9.94 1.69
C ASP A 55 -6.34 -11.14 0.98
N LEU A 56 -5.03 -11.15 0.82
CA LEU A 56 -4.36 -12.21 0.09
C LEU A 56 -3.94 -13.36 0.99
N GLY A 57 -4.44 -13.39 2.22
CA GLY A 57 -4.16 -14.48 3.12
C GLY A 57 -2.86 -14.36 3.90
N TYR A 58 -2.26 -13.20 3.88
CA TYR A 58 -1.09 -12.93 4.69
C TYR A 58 -1.49 -12.50 6.09
N ASP A 59 -0.53 -12.47 6.97
CA ASP A 59 -0.73 -12.00 8.34
C ASP A 59 -0.72 -10.48 8.36
N VAL A 60 -1.68 -9.88 7.68
CA VAL A 60 -1.80 -8.44 7.50
C VAL A 60 -3.25 -8.04 7.69
N ARG A 61 -3.47 -6.77 8.00
CA ARG A 61 -4.82 -6.27 8.24
C ARG A 61 -5.55 -5.93 6.95
N SER A 62 -4.85 -5.35 6.01
CA SER A 62 -5.45 -5.00 4.74
C SER A 62 -4.38 -4.81 3.69
N GLU A 63 -4.82 -4.90 2.44
CA GLU A 63 -3.94 -4.78 1.30
C GLU A 63 -4.63 -3.92 0.25
N ILE A 64 -3.86 -3.04 -0.35
CA ILE A 64 -4.35 -2.18 -1.42
C ILE A 64 -3.47 -2.42 -2.64
N ILE A 65 -4.09 -2.84 -3.72
CA ILE A 65 -3.37 -3.05 -4.96
C ILE A 65 -3.30 -1.72 -5.70
N LEU A 66 -2.09 -1.31 -6.01
CA LEU A 66 -1.84 -0.08 -6.73
C LEU A 66 -1.39 -0.40 -8.14
N MET A 67 -1.80 0.44 -9.08
CA MET A 67 -1.34 0.30 -10.45
C MET A 67 -1.02 1.67 -11.03
N ARG A 68 -0.13 1.70 -12.00
CA ARG A 68 0.08 2.87 -12.82
C ARG A 68 0.49 2.42 -14.21
N GLU A 69 0.27 3.30 -15.18
CA GLU A 69 0.69 3.02 -16.53
C GLU A 69 2.21 3.08 -16.61
N GLY A 70 2.80 2.03 -17.16
CA GLY A 70 4.23 1.96 -17.34
C GLY A 70 4.67 2.51 -18.68
N GLN A 71 5.94 2.60 -18.82
CA GLN A 71 6.55 3.14 -20.04
C GLN A 71 7.03 2.04 -20.97
#